data_7c3895ddc0ae8b455634343f573d8ac2
#
_entry.id   7c3895ddc0ae8b455634343f573d8ac2
#
_cell.length_a   1.000
_cell.length_b   1.000
_cell.length_c   1.000
_cell.angle_alpha   90.00
_cell.angle_beta   90.00
_cell.angle_gamma   90.00
#
_symmetry.space_group_name_H-M   'P 1'
#
loop_
_entity.id
_entity.type
_entity.pdbx_description
1 polymer ?
#
loop_
_entity_poly.entity_id
_entity_poly.type
_entity_poly.pdbx_seq_one_letter_code
_entity_poly.pdbx_strand_id
1 'polypeptide(L)'
;MTQSSISTGNRTEFLEAILHYNRAFKAHHVGGTLKYSQDAYRTTVDIGTDIKNGIAKRHMGLAGRASYNWNYRYFIDFNFGYNGSENFADGHRFGFFPAFSLAWNIAEEKFIKKHLEWMNMFKLRYSYGKVGNDKLGERFPYLYTIAKSYKENDKDVTFPGWNWGDYGYGNSYDGMAYTQLASENVTWEIATKHDIGVDLSLFNDKFTATVDYFHEQRDGIYMERKYLPGIVGIVRSNPKANVGSVRSQGFDGHFAYKQKINRVNLTVRGNFTYSKNEILEKDEENTVYPYQTEAGYRVNQAKGLIALGLFKDYDDIRNSPQQTAWGKVQPGDIKYKDVNGDGVINDGDKVAIGATTKPNLIYGFGISAQWKGFDFNVHFQGAGKSSFFINGSTVFAFKDSQWGNVLGNLVANRWVDADTAAKLGIPANEDPNASYPRLSYGGNDNNQQKSTFWLKNGSYLRLKTLEVGYTLPKSIVNKIKFNNIRVFFIGTNLLTFAKFKEWDPELGSSTGAEYPLSRVMTLGLTVNI
;
A
#
# COMPACT_ATOMS: atom_id res chain seq x y z
N MET A 1 -18.50 43.49 9.92
CA MET A 1 -18.04 42.11 9.52
C MET A 1 -18.45 41.92 8.07
N THR A 2 -17.52 42.00 7.13
CA THR A 2 -17.76 41.68 5.72
C THR A 2 -17.59 40.15 5.56
N GLN A 3 -18.68 39.48 5.34
CA GLN A 3 -18.69 38.04 5.02
C GLN A 3 -18.29 37.90 3.55
N SER A 4 -17.04 37.48 3.26
CA SER A 4 -16.64 37.13 1.91
C SER A 4 -16.99 35.68 1.67
N SER A 5 -17.99 35.40 0.85
CA SER A 5 -18.28 34.05 0.36
C SER A 5 -17.51 33.84 -0.95
N ILE A 6 -16.58 32.89 -0.95
CA ILE A 6 -15.92 32.42 -2.18
C ILE A 6 -16.82 31.35 -2.81
N SER A 7 -17.36 31.63 -3.99
CA SER A 7 -18.08 30.63 -4.77
C SER A 7 -17.10 29.88 -5.65
N THR A 8 -17.04 28.57 -5.49
CA THR A 8 -16.19 27.69 -6.31
C THR A 8 -17.06 26.85 -7.22
N GLY A 9 -16.63 26.68 -8.46
CA GLY A 9 -17.30 25.84 -9.45
C GLY A 9 -16.32 25.01 -10.24
N ASN A 10 -16.80 23.89 -10.77
CA ASN A 10 -16.05 23.09 -11.73
C ASN A 10 -16.93 22.75 -12.94
N ARG A 11 -16.29 22.50 -14.06
CA ARG A 11 -16.92 22.05 -15.30
C ARG A 11 -16.10 20.95 -15.93
N THR A 12 -16.74 19.83 -16.21
CA THR A 12 -16.14 18.73 -16.99
C THR A 12 -16.91 18.61 -18.30
N GLU A 13 -16.21 18.62 -19.39
CA GLU A 13 -16.72 18.31 -20.72
C GLU A 13 -16.15 16.96 -21.13
N PHE A 14 -16.99 16.04 -21.56
CA PHE A 14 -16.60 14.70 -21.97
C PHE A 14 -17.29 14.32 -23.27
N LEU A 15 -16.50 13.83 -24.23
CA LEU A 15 -16.98 13.28 -25.48
C LEU A 15 -16.43 11.86 -25.65
N GLU A 16 -17.29 10.94 -26.01
CA GLU A 16 -16.90 9.55 -26.28
C GLU A 16 -17.63 9.03 -27.52
N ALA A 17 -16.92 8.32 -28.39
CA ALA A 17 -17.47 7.59 -29.51
C ALA A 17 -16.92 6.16 -29.51
N ILE A 18 -17.80 5.18 -29.57
CA ILE A 18 -17.44 3.76 -29.55
C ILE A 18 -18.03 3.07 -30.77
N LEU A 19 -17.19 2.35 -31.49
CA LEU A 19 -17.57 1.40 -32.51
C LEU A 19 -17.31 -0.01 -32.00
N HIS A 20 -18.34 -0.84 -31.99
CA HIS A 20 -18.24 -2.22 -31.53
C HIS A 20 -18.70 -3.19 -32.63
N TYR A 21 -17.89 -4.23 -32.87
CA TYR A 21 -18.18 -5.30 -33.80
C TYR A 21 -18.01 -6.64 -33.11
N ASN A 22 -18.97 -7.55 -33.26
CA ASN A 22 -18.87 -8.92 -32.75
C ASN A 22 -19.61 -9.87 -33.67
N ARG A 23 -18.93 -10.90 -34.16
CA ARG A 23 -19.51 -11.89 -35.06
C ARG A 23 -18.90 -13.28 -34.91
N ALA A 24 -19.76 -14.29 -34.99
CA ALA A 24 -19.33 -15.69 -35.03
C ALA A 24 -19.50 -16.24 -36.47
N PHE A 25 -18.47 -16.91 -36.96
CA PHE A 25 -18.45 -17.61 -38.26
C PHE A 25 -18.12 -19.07 -37.99
N LYS A 26 -19.13 -19.92 -37.77
CA LYS A 26 -18.94 -21.32 -37.37
C LYS A 26 -18.06 -21.42 -36.10
N ALA A 27 -16.86 -21.95 -36.26
CA ALA A 27 -15.89 -22.12 -35.17
C ALA A 27 -15.05 -20.85 -34.88
N HIS A 28 -15.19 -19.78 -35.68
CA HIS A 28 -14.41 -18.56 -35.57
C HIS A 28 -15.24 -17.46 -34.93
N HIS A 29 -14.74 -16.87 -33.86
CA HIS A 29 -15.37 -15.74 -33.17
C HIS A 29 -14.45 -14.55 -33.25
N VAL A 30 -14.92 -13.46 -33.85
CA VAL A 30 -14.18 -12.22 -34.06
C VAL A 30 -14.87 -11.11 -33.31
N GLY A 31 -14.14 -10.37 -32.51
CA GLY A 31 -14.61 -9.17 -31.82
C GLY A 31 -13.68 -7.98 -32.10
N GLY A 32 -14.24 -6.79 -32.21
CA GLY A 32 -13.50 -5.57 -32.38
C GLY A 32 -14.16 -4.41 -31.65
N THR A 33 -13.37 -3.55 -31.04
CA THR A 33 -13.84 -2.30 -30.43
C THR A 33 -12.87 -1.21 -30.77
N LEU A 34 -13.36 -0.07 -31.23
CA LEU A 34 -12.59 1.15 -31.42
C LEU A 34 -13.29 2.25 -30.62
N LYS A 35 -12.53 2.92 -29.77
CA LYS A 35 -13.02 3.97 -28.88
C LYS A 35 -12.20 5.22 -29.04
N TYR A 36 -12.85 6.33 -29.29
CA TYR A 36 -12.29 7.67 -29.15
C TYR A 36 -12.88 8.35 -27.94
N SER A 37 -12.07 9.02 -27.15
CA SER A 37 -12.54 9.82 -26.02
C SER A 37 -11.68 11.08 -25.83
N GLN A 38 -12.33 12.15 -25.38
CA GLN A 38 -11.65 13.37 -24.94
C GLN A 38 -12.39 13.95 -23.74
N ASP A 39 -11.62 14.55 -22.84
CA ASP A 39 -12.16 15.29 -21.71
C ASP A 39 -11.44 16.60 -21.47
N ALA A 40 -12.17 17.56 -20.88
CA ALA A 40 -11.62 18.82 -20.43
C ALA A 40 -12.23 19.17 -19.06
N TYR A 41 -11.38 19.32 -18.07
CA TYR A 41 -11.76 19.73 -16.72
C TYR A 41 -11.25 21.12 -16.41
N ARG A 42 -12.14 22.00 -15.96
CA ARG A 42 -11.85 23.37 -15.50
C ARG A 42 -12.40 23.56 -14.09
N THR A 43 -11.69 24.30 -13.28
CA THR A 43 -12.12 24.64 -11.93
C THR A 43 -11.83 26.12 -11.65
N THR A 44 -12.64 26.73 -10.81
CA THR A 44 -12.41 28.08 -10.27
C THR A 44 -11.72 28.05 -8.91
N VAL A 45 -11.43 26.86 -8.38
CA VAL A 45 -10.70 26.70 -7.12
C VAL A 45 -9.25 27.16 -7.31
N ASP A 46 -8.79 28.03 -6.41
CA ASP A 46 -7.41 28.55 -6.36
C ASP A 46 -6.95 29.29 -7.63
N ILE A 47 -7.88 29.80 -8.46
CA ILE A 47 -7.54 30.68 -9.58
C ILE A 47 -6.86 31.93 -9.03
N GLY A 48 -5.69 32.26 -9.60
CA GLY A 48 -4.90 33.42 -9.20
C GLY A 48 -3.81 33.12 -8.17
N THR A 49 -3.81 31.95 -7.54
CA THR A 49 -2.73 31.51 -6.63
C THR A 49 -1.55 30.91 -7.38
N ASP A 50 -1.82 30.20 -8.48
CA ASP A 50 -0.83 29.62 -9.39
C ASP A 50 -1.38 29.67 -10.81
N ILE A 51 -0.55 30.04 -11.79
CA ILE A 51 -0.91 30.10 -13.20
C ILE A 51 -1.48 28.76 -13.70
N LYS A 52 -1.00 27.64 -13.15
CA LYS A 52 -1.45 26.28 -13.50
C LYS A 52 -2.92 26.03 -13.16
N ASN A 53 -3.47 26.73 -12.18
CA ASN A 53 -4.87 26.56 -11.77
C ASN A 53 -5.87 27.19 -12.76
N GLY A 54 -5.42 28.15 -13.57
CA GLY A 54 -6.21 28.71 -14.67
C GLY A 54 -6.25 27.88 -15.94
N ILE A 55 -5.36 26.87 -16.06
CA ILE A 55 -5.26 26.04 -17.26
C ILE A 55 -6.18 24.81 -17.12
N ALA A 56 -7.01 24.53 -18.14
CA ALA A 56 -7.84 23.34 -18.15
C ALA A 56 -6.96 22.06 -18.17
N LYS A 57 -7.41 21.00 -17.54
CA LYS A 57 -6.84 19.66 -17.71
C LYS A 57 -7.54 19.00 -18.88
N ARG A 58 -6.78 18.56 -19.89
CA ARG A 58 -7.33 17.91 -21.07
C ARG A 58 -6.61 16.59 -21.32
N HIS A 59 -7.40 15.58 -21.65
CA HIS A 59 -6.92 14.30 -22.11
C HIS A 59 -7.66 13.94 -23.39
N MET A 60 -7.01 13.22 -24.25
CA MET A 60 -7.65 12.60 -25.42
C MET A 60 -7.03 11.24 -25.66
N GLY A 61 -7.81 10.32 -26.22
CA GLY A 61 -7.32 8.99 -26.46
C GLY A 61 -8.08 8.26 -27.56
N LEU A 62 -7.33 7.44 -28.28
CA LEU A 62 -7.85 6.42 -29.16
C LEU A 62 -7.44 5.07 -28.60
N ALA A 63 -8.43 4.20 -28.34
CA ALA A 63 -8.19 2.85 -27.87
C ALA A 63 -8.83 1.84 -28.79
N GLY A 64 -8.17 0.71 -29.01
CA GLY A 64 -8.69 -0.35 -29.85
C GLY A 64 -8.47 -1.71 -29.22
N ARG A 65 -9.39 -2.63 -29.50
CA ARG A 65 -9.28 -4.04 -29.19
C ARG A 65 -9.70 -4.88 -30.38
N ALA A 66 -8.90 -5.90 -30.68
CA ALA A 66 -9.25 -6.96 -31.62
C ALA A 66 -9.13 -8.30 -30.89
N SER A 67 -10.19 -9.08 -30.89
CA SER A 67 -10.22 -10.40 -30.25
C SER A 67 -10.60 -11.47 -31.25
N TYR A 68 -9.95 -12.60 -31.15
CA TYR A 68 -10.22 -13.76 -31.97
C TYR A 68 -10.17 -15.01 -31.10
N ASN A 69 -11.16 -15.87 -31.25
CA ASN A 69 -11.05 -17.23 -30.74
C ASN A 69 -11.48 -18.25 -31.78
N TRP A 70 -10.80 -19.39 -31.80
CA TRP A 70 -11.12 -20.52 -32.63
C TRP A 70 -11.63 -21.68 -31.79
N ASN A 71 -12.90 -21.99 -31.97
CA ASN A 71 -13.56 -23.16 -31.36
C ASN A 71 -13.38 -23.23 -29.82
N TYR A 72 -13.31 -22.07 -29.14
CA TYR A 72 -13.05 -21.95 -27.69
C TYR A 72 -11.74 -22.63 -27.24
N ARG A 73 -10.82 -22.91 -28.17
CA ARG A 73 -9.55 -23.61 -27.92
C ARG A 73 -8.38 -22.66 -27.91
N TYR A 74 -8.26 -21.84 -28.93
CA TYR A 74 -7.18 -20.85 -29.04
C TYR A 74 -7.79 -19.45 -29.01
N PHE A 75 -7.17 -18.57 -28.21
CA PHE A 75 -7.63 -17.19 -28.04
C PHE A 75 -6.46 -16.25 -28.27
N ILE A 76 -6.71 -15.19 -28.99
CA ILE A 76 -5.77 -14.12 -29.28
C ILE A 76 -6.50 -12.80 -29.07
N ASP A 77 -5.94 -11.93 -28.22
CA ASP A 77 -6.41 -10.56 -28.07
C ASP A 77 -5.26 -9.58 -28.31
N PHE A 78 -5.55 -8.55 -29.08
CA PHE A 78 -4.68 -7.40 -29.24
C PHE A 78 -5.42 -6.15 -28.78
N ASN A 79 -4.76 -5.35 -27.94
CA ASN A 79 -5.28 -4.09 -27.46
C ASN A 79 -4.24 -3.01 -27.66
N PHE A 80 -4.67 -1.78 -27.89
CA PHE A 80 -3.80 -0.62 -27.85
C PHE A 80 -4.52 0.58 -27.27
N GLY A 81 -3.75 1.46 -26.64
CA GLY A 81 -4.14 2.81 -26.26
C GLY A 81 -3.15 3.79 -26.86
N TYR A 82 -3.65 4.83 -27.51
CA TYR A 82 -2.89 5.99 -27.92
C TYR A 82 -3.47 7.21 -27.22
N ASN A 83 -2.82 7.62 -26.15
CA ASN A 83 -3.35 8.62 -25.24
C ASN A 83 -2.49 9.87 -25.22
N GLY A 84 -3.13 11.03 -25.17
CA GLY A 84 -2.50 12.33 -25.05
C GLY A 84 -2.89 13.02 -23.75
N SER A 85 -1.92 13.64 -23.07
CA SER A 85 -2.08 14.41 -21.85
C SER A 85 -1.42 15.78 -21.99
N GLU A 86 -2.12 16.84 -21.62
CA GLU A 86 -1.54 18.19 -21.53
C GLU A 86 -0.53 18.35 -20.40
N ASN A 87 -0.38 17.36 -19.55
CA ASN A 87 0.60 17.39 -18.47
C ASN A 87 2.04 17.37 -18.97
N PHE A 88 2.25 17.07 -20.24
CA PHE A 88 3.56 17.01 -20.89
C PHE A 88 3.75 18.12 -21.92
N ALA A 89 5.01 18.52 -22.16
CA ALA A 89 5.39 19.47 -23.18
C ALA A 89 5.11 18.94 -24.60
N ASP A 90 5.12 19.80 -25.60
CA ASP A 90 5.01 19.40 -27.00
C ASP A 90 6.06 18.37 -27.37
N GLY A 91 5.65 17.36 -28.14
CA GLY A 91 6.50 16.24 -28.51
C GLY A 91 6.47 15.06 -27.51
N HIS A 92 6.04 15.28 -26.26
CA HIS A 92 5.96 14.25 -25.22
C HIS A 92 4.53 13.93 -24.77
N ARG A 93 3.51 14.62 -25.32
CA ARG A 93 2.11 14.50 -24.90
C ARG A 93 1.49 13.16 -25.18
N PHE A 94 1.86 12.50 -26.27
CA PHE A 94 1.22 11.27 -26.72
C PHE A 94 2.05 10.03 -26.41
N GLY A 95 1.41 9.03 -25.82
CA GLY A 95 1.99 7.72 -25.57
C GLY A 95 1.22 6.60 -26.27
N PHE A 96 1.94 5.61 -26.81
CA PHE A 96 1.37 4.40 -27.40
C PHE A 96 1.60 3.20 -26.47
N PHE A 97 0.51 2.54 -26.09
CA PHE A 97 0.48 1.49 -25.07
C PHE A 97 -0.15 0.22 -25.66
N PRO A 98 0.62 -0.63 -26.32
CA PRO A 98 0.14 -1.89 -26.85
C PRO A 98 0.05 -2.96 -25.77
N ALA A 99 -0.91 -3.89 -25.94
CA ALA A 99 -1.01 -5.10 -25.15
C ALA A 99 -1.52 -6.25 -26.01
N PHE A 100 -1.05 -7.46 -25.76
CA PHE A 100 -1.55 -8.66 -26.39
C PHE A 100 -1.68 -9.79 -25.37
N SER A 101 -2.61 -10.71 -25.64
CA SER A 101 -2.74 -11.92 -24.85
C SER A 101 -3.02 -13.12 -25.74
N LEU A 102 -2.51 -14.25 -25.29
CA LEU A 102 -2.70 -15.56 -25.89
C LEU A 102 -3.26 -16.50 -24.83
N ALA A 103 -4.20 -17.36 -25.23
CA ALA A 103 -4.62 -18.43 -24.36
C ALA A 103 -4.93 -19.71 -25.15
N TRP A 104 -4.63 -20.82 -24.51
CA TRP A 104 -4.87 -22.16 -25.04
C TRP A 104 -5.65 -22.99 -24.02
N ASN A 105 -6.86 -23.36 -24.40
CA ASN A 105 -7.68 -24.28 -23.61
C ASN A 105 -7.37 -25.72 -24.04
N ILE A 106 -6.45 -26.34 -23.36
CA ILE A 106 -5.94 -27.69 -23.62
C ILE A 106 -7.05 -28.75 -23.44
N ALA A 107 -8.00 -28.51 -22.52
CA ALA A 107 -9.10 -29.43 -22.27
C ALA A 107 -10.02 -29.60 -23.52
N GLU A 108 -10.06 -28.61 -24.42
CA GLU A 108 -10.82 -28.68 -25.67
C GLU A 108 -10.10 -29.43 -26.80
N GLU A 109 -8.83 -29.91 -26.58
CA GLU A 109 -8.15 -30.74 -27.56
C GLU A 109 -8.82 -32.12 -27.67
N LYS A 110 -9.02 -32.58 -28.90
CA LYS A 110 -9.75 -33.84 -29.17
C LYS A 110 -9.22 -35.03 -28.40
N PHE A 111 -7.88 -35.12 -28.28
CA PHE A 111 -7.22 -36.19 -27.52
C PHE A 111 -7.52 -36.09 -26.04
N ILE A 112 -7.39 -34.91 -25.44
CA ILE A 112 -7.62 -34.67 -24.01
C ILE A 112 -9.08 -34.91 -23.68
N LYS A 113 -10.02 -34.35 -24.45
CA LYS A 113 -11.46 -34.49 -24.26
C LYS A 113 -11.92 -35.96 -24.30
N LYS A 114 -11.25 -36.81 -25.10
CA LYS A 114 -11.56 -38.25 -25.21
C LYS A 114 -11.02 -39.07 -24.04
N HIS A 115 -9.87 -38.72 -23.48
CA HIS A 115 -9.17 -39.56 -22.50
C HIS A 115 -9.25 -38.99 -21.06
N LEU A 116 -9.52 -37.70 -20.89
CA LEU A 116 -9.57 -37.03 -19.60
C LEU A 116 -10.89 -36.30 -19.42
N GLU A 117 -12.02 -37.02 -19.48
CA GLU A 117 -13.37 -36.47 -19.36
C GLU A 117 -13.63 -35.71 -18.06
N TRP A 118 -12.83 -36.00 -17.03
CA TRP A 118 -12.89 -35.30 -15.75
C TRP A 118 -12.27 -33.89 -15.77
N MET A 119 -11.56 -33.52 -16.84
CA MET A 119 -10.93 -32.21 -17.04
C MET A 119 -11.87 -31.33 -17.87
N ASN A 120 -12.65 -30.48 -17.22
CA ASN A 120 -13.62 -29.59 -17.89
C ASN A 120 -12.96 -28.37 -18.51
N MET A 121 -11.91 -27.83 -17.85
CA MET A 121 -11.11 -26.74 -18.35
C MET A 121 -9.68 -26.86 -17.87
N PHE A 122 -8.73 -26.69 -18.78
CA PHE A 122 -7.32 -26.48 -18.51
C PHE A 122 -6.83 -25.46 -19.52
N LYS A 123 -6.84 -24.20 -19.09
CA LYS A 123 -6.51 -23.07 -19.96
C LYS A 123 -5.24 -22.40 -19.48
N LEU A 124 -4.23 -22.38 -20.35
CA LEU A 124 -3.01 -21.61 -20.16
C LEU A 124 -3.20 -20.22 -20.76
N ARG A 125 -2.75 -19.20 -20.04
CA ARG A 125 -2.83 -17.79 -20.47
C ARG A 125 -1.47 -17.13 -20.36
N TYR A 126 -1.19 -16.27 -21.32
CA TYR A 126 -0.08 -15.33 -21.25
C TYR A 126 -0.54 -13.97 -21.74
N SER A 127 -0.19 -12.93 -21.01
CA SER A 127 -0.41 -11.56 -21.45
C SER A 127 0.86 -10.72 -21.31
N TYR A 128 1.00 -9.79 -22.24
CA TYR A 128 2.01 -8.75 -22.24
C TYR A 128 1.32 -7.42 -22.50
N GLY A 129 1.70 -6.37 -21.78
CA GLY A 129 1.15 -5.05 -22.03
C GLY A 129 1.99 -3.92 -21.45
N LYS A 130 1.90 -2.77 -22.11
CA LYS A 130 2.44 -1.51 -21.62
C LYS A 130 1.31 -0.62 -21.16
N VAL A 131 1.50 0.05 -20.02
CA VAL A 131 0.55 1.00 -19.43
C VAL A 131 1.28 2.29 -19.11
N GLY A 132 0.77 3.42 -19.60
CA GLY A 132 1.30 4.74 -19.30
C GLY A 132 0.59 5.38 -18.10
N ASN A 133 1.34 6.14 -17.31
CA ASN A 133 0.82 6.97 -16.23
C ASN A 133 1.28 8.40 -16.41
N ASP A 134 0.33 9.34 -16.42
CA ASP A 134 0.57 10.80 -16.51
C ASP A 134 0.33 11.54 -15.18
N LYS A 135 0.01 10.79 -14.10
CA LYS A 135 -0.21 11.35 -12.76
C LYS A 135 1.13 11.51 -12.03
N LEU A 136 1.79 12.61 -12.27
CA LEU A 136 3.14 12.88 -11.77
C LEU A 136 3.17 13.49 -10.35
N GLY A 137 2.01 13.68 -9.71
CA GLY A 137 1.90 14.37 -8.42
C GLY A 137 1.88 15.89 -8.52
N GLU A 138 2.24 16.46 -9.67
CA GLU A 138 2.13 17.88 -10.00
C GLU A 138 1.58 18.09 -11.42
N ARG A 139 1.16 19.33 -11.71
CA ARG A 139 0.61 19.69 -13.01
C ARG A 139 1.64 20.47 -13.81
N PHE A 140 1.66 20.20 -15.13
CA PHE A 140 2.48 20.96 -16.08
C PHE A 140 3.94 21.12 -15.62
N PRO A 141 4.69 20.02 -15.41
CA PRO A 141 6.08 20.08 -14.94
C PRO A 141 7.02 20.83 -15.87
N TYR A 142 6.61 21.09 -17.10
CA TYR A 142 7.36 21.85 -18.09
C TYR A 142 7.23 23.39 -17.94
N LEU A 143 6.42 23.87 -16.99
CA LEU A 143 6.27 25.30 -16.72
C LEU A 143 7.17 25.73 -15.57
N TYR A 144 7.82 26.90 -15.74
CA TYR A 144 8.44 27.61 -14.64
C TYR A 144 7.35 28.30 -13.80
N THR A 145 7.46 28.20 -12.49
CA THR A 145 6.63 29.02 -11.59
C THR A 145 7.51 29.75 -10.59
N ILE A 146 7.21 31.03 -10.39
CA ILE A 146 7.89 31.93 -9.46
C ILE A 146 6.86 32.48 -8.50
N ALA A 147 7.17 32.53 -7.23
CA ALA A 147 6.30 33.08 -6.21
C ALA A 147 7.09 33.88 -5.17
N LYS A 148 6.40 34.76 -4.45
CA LYS A 148 6.92 35.49 -3.28
C LYS A 148 6.88 34.66 -2.01
N SER A 149 6.00 33.66 -1.97
CA SER A 149 5.81 32.77 -0.83
C SER A 149 5.57 31.33 -1.30
N TYR A 150 5.77 30.39 -0.41
CA TYR A 150 5.46 28.98 -0.58
C TYR A 150 4.74 28.47 0.66
N LYS A 151 4.07 27.33 0.56
CA LYS A 151 3.44 26.68 1.71
C LYS A 151 4.39 25.66 2.35
N GLU A 152 4.56 25.78 3.65
CA GLU A 152 5.29 24.82 4.48
C GLU A 152 4.44 24.46 5.70
N ASN A 153 4.06 23.21 5.85
CA ASN A 153 3.16 22.74 6.91
C ASN A 153 1.85 23.58 7.00
N ASP A 154 1.21 23.82 5.87
CA ASP A 154 0.00 24.64 5.68
C ASP A 154 0.16 26.13 6.05
N LYS A 155 1.36 26.61 6.30
CA LYS A 155 1.67 28.02 6.55
C LYS A 155 2.33 28.65 5.32
N ASP A 156 1.91 29.89 5.00
CA ASP A 156 2.59 30.68 3.98
C ASP A 156 3.90 31.21 4.55
N VAL A 157 5.01 30.82 3.92
CA VAL A 157 6.36 31.30 4.24
C VAL A 157 6.84 32.18 3.10
N THR A 158 7.16 33.42 3.39
CA THR A 158 7.69 34.39 2.43
C THR A 158 9.17 34.11 2.15
N PHE A 159 9.60 34.24 0.91
CA PHE A 159 11.03 34.15 0.60
C PHE A 159 11.74 35.36 1.19
N PRO A 160 12.97 35.17 1.75
CA PRO A 160 13.74 36.29 2.28
C PRO A 160 14.01 37.31 1.17
N GLY A 161 13.66 38.54 1.45
CA GLY A 161 13.90 39.67 0.58
C GLY A 161 15.22 40.37 0.88
N TRP A 162 15.42 41.53 0.25
CA TRP A 162 16.58 42.36 0.43
C TRP A 162 16.20 43.67 1.08
N ASN A 163 17.03 44.14 2.03
CA ASN A 163 16.91 45.46 2.60
C ASN A 163 17.95 46.38 1.94
N TRP A 164 17.50 47.50 1.40
CA TRP A 164 18.35 48.53 0.81
C TRP A 164 18.37 49.75 1.72
N GLY A 165 19.56 50.21 2.11
CA GLY A 165 19.75 51.35 2.99
C GLY A 165 20.32 50.99 4.37
N ASP A 166 20.35 51.96 5.30
CA ASP A 166 20.87 51.75 6.65
C ASP A 166 20.00 50.78 7.45
N TYR A 167 20.63 50.04 8.34
CA TYR A 167 20.01 49.04 9.18
C TYR A 167 18.87 49.65 10.01
N GLY A 168 17.63 49.25 9.72
CA GLY A 168 16.43 49.74 10.41
C GLY A 168 15.64 50.86 9.71
N TYR A 169 16.17 51.46 8.65
CA TYR A 169 15.49 52.52 7.87
C TYR A 169 15.42 52.29 6.36
N GLY A 170 15.88 51.13 5.92
CA GLY A 170 15.90 50.78 4.51
C GLY A 170 14.56 50.25 4.00
N ASN A 171 14.31 50.41 2.71
CA ASN A 171 13.17 49.78 2.03
C ASN A 171 13.40 48.26 1.97
N SER A 172 12.46 47.49 2.51
CA SER A 172 12.43 46.05 2.39
C SER A 172 11.67 45.65 1.12
N TYR A 173 12.27 44.80 0.31
CA TYR A 173 11.65 44.24 -0.89
C TYR A 173 11.47 42.74 -0.68
N ASP A 174 10.26 42.25 -0.94
CA ASP A 174 9.99 40.80 -0.85
C ASP A 174 10.88 40.02 -1.80
N GLY A 175 11.40 38.92 -1.35
CA GLY A 175 12.11 37.97 -2.19
C GLY A 175 11.16 37.22 -3.12
N MET A 176 11.68 36.76 -4.23
CA MET A 176 11.01 35.83 -5.15
C MET A 176 11.94 34.68 -5.47
N ALA A 177 11.38 33.50 -5.58
CA ALA A 177 12.12 32.30 -5.97
C ALA A 177 11.29 31.38 -6.87
N TYR A 178 12.00 30.50 -7.57
CA TYR A 178 11.33 29.44 -8.30
C TYR A 178 10.65 28.48 -7.32
N THR A 179 9.36 28.26 -7.52
CA THR A 179 8.59 27.22 -6.82
C THR A 179 8.48 25.96 -7.64
N GLN A 180 8.73 26.06 -8.94
CA GLN A 180 8.88 24.91 -9.85
C GLN A 180 9.88 25.28 -10.95
N LEU A 181 10.84 24.42 -11.20
CA LEU A 181 11.71 24.46 -12.37
C LEU A 181 11.10 23.69 -13.51
N ALA A 182 11.19 24.23 -14.73
CA ALA A 182 10.69 23.55 -15.90
C ALA A 182 11.48 22.27 -16.19
N SER A 183 10.74 21.21 -16.46
CA SER A 183 11.27 19.90 -16.89
C SER A 183 10.60 19.53 -18.23
N GLU A 184 11.13 20.05 -19.33
CA GLU A 184 10.54 19.93 -20.68
C GLU A 184 10.57 18.49 -21.22
N ASN A 185 11.56 17.68 -20.81
CA ASN A 185 11.75 16.31 -21.27
C ASN A 185 10.93 15.28 -20.49
N VAL A 186 10.05 15.72 -19.59
CA VAL A 186 9.21 14.80 -18.83
C VAL A 186 8.16 14.16 -19.71
N THR A 187 8.03 12.84 -19.57
CA THR A 187 7.13 12.00 -20.33
C THR A 187 6.41 10.99 -19.45
N TRP A 188 5.64 10.12 -20.06
CA TRP A 188 4.89 9.07 -19.40
C TRP A 188 5.79 8.13 -18.58
N GLU A 189 5.37 7.81 -17.37
CA GLU A 189 5.89 6.63 -16.67
C GLU A 189 5.30 5.39 -17.34
N ILE A 190 6.13 4.41 -17.68
CA ILE A 190 5.70 3.21 -18.42
C ILE A 190 5.83 1.98 -17.54
N ALA A 191 4.72 1.28 -17.28
CA ALA A 191 4.71 -0.03 -16.67
C ALA A 191 4.61 -1.11 -17.75
N THR A 192 5.64 -1.94 -17.87
CA THR A 192 5.65 -3.15 -18.71
C THR A 192 5.24 -4.33 -17.85
N LYS A 193 4.18 -5.03 -18.26
CA LYS A 193 3.56 -6.12 -17.51
C LYS A 193 3.60 -7.43 -18.28
N HIS A 194 3.92 -8.50 -17.58
CA HIS A 194 3.82 -9.88 -18.04
C HIS A 194 2.96 -10.65 -17.03
N ASP A 195 2.08 -11.48 -17.55
CA ASP A 195 1.23 -12.32 -16.72
C ASP A 195 1.12 -13.71 -17.35
N ILE A 196 1.34 -14.75 -16.56
CA ILE A 196 1.20 -16.15 -16.96
C ILE A 196 0.19 -16.79 -16.01
N GLY A 197 -0.92 -17.25 -16.56
CA GLY A 197 -2.03 -17.80 -15.78
C GLY A 197 -2.46 -19.19 -16.19
N VAL A 198 -3.00 -19.89 -15.23
CA VAL A 198 -3.61 -21.21 -15.40
C VAL A 198 -5.02 -21.19 -14.83
N ASP A 199 -6.01 -21.53 -15.66
CA ASP A 199 -7.39 -21.76 -15.23
C ASP A 199 -7.69 -23.26 -15.26
N LEU A 200 -8.16 -23.80 -14.16
CA LEU A 200 -8.53 -25.21 -14.01
C LEU A 200 -10.00 -25.34 -13.63
N SER A 201 -10.69 -26.29 -14.27
CA SER A 201 -11.97 -26.79 -13.82
C SER A 201 -11.99 -28.30 -14.00
N LEU A 202 -12.19 -29.03 -12.90
CA LEU A 202 -12.06 -30.48 -12.85
C LEU A 202 -13.30 -31.11 -12.22
N PHE A 203 -13.57 -32.38 -12.59
CA PHE A 203 -14.60 -33.22 -11.99
C PHE A 203 -16.02 -32.63 -12.07
N ASN A 204 -16.41 -32.16 -13.27
CA ASN A 204 -17.68 -31.45 -13.51
C ASN A 204 -17.83 -30.21 -12.63
N ASP A 205 -16.80 -29.34 -12.67
CA ASP A 205 -16.71 -28.06 -11.94
C ASP A 205 -16.76 -28.19 -10.42
N LYS A 206 -16.50 -29.42 -9.89
CA LYS A 206 -16.37 -29.59 -8.45
C LYS A 206 -15.13 -28.91 -7.88
N PHE A 207 -14.03 -28.91 -8.62
CA PHE A 207 -12.83 -28.20 -8.27
C PHE A 207 -12.51 -27.17 -9.35
N THR A 208 -12.43 -25.90 -8.96
CA THR A 208 -12.01 -24.80 -9.82
C THR A 208 -10.83 -24.09 -9.18
N ALA A 209 -9.85 -23.71 -9.98
CA ALA A 209 -8.70 -22.92 -9.52
C ALA A 209 -8.20 -22.01 -10.63
N THR A 210 -7.75 -20.83 -10.24
CA THR A 210 -6.99 -19.92 -11.09
C THR A 210 -5.74 -19.52 -10.32
N VAL A 211 -4.58 -19.58 -10.99
CA VAL A 211 -3.29 -19.15 -10.44
C VAL A 211 -2.57 -18.35 -11.50
N ASP A 212 -2.13 -17.17 -11.13
CA ASP A 212 -1.40 -16.26 -11.99
C ASP A 212 -0.03 -15.91 -11.37
N TYR A 213 0.98 -15.87 -12.22
CA TYR A 213 2.27 -15.23 -11.94
C TYR A 213 2.33 -13.94 -12.71
N PHE A 214 2.55 -12.83 -12.01
CA PHE A 214 2.71 -11.52 -12.61
C PHE A 214 4.11 -10.95 -12.39
N HIS A 215 4.57 -10.22 -13.40
CA HIS A 215 5.80 -9.44 -13.37
C HIS A 215 5.52 -8.07 -13.98
N GLU A 216 5.81 -7.02 -13.24
CA GLU A 216 5.70 -5.63 -13.68
C GLU A 216 7.04 -4.93 -13.48
N GLN A 217 7.52 -4.23 -14.49
CA GLN A 217 8.59 -3.27 -14.38
C GLN A 217 8.07 -1.90 -14.78
N ARG A 218 8.20 -0.94 -13.89
CA ARG A 218 7.82 0.45 -14.10
C ARG A 218 9.07 1.28 -14.23
N ASP A 219 9.25 1.87 -15.41
CA ASP A 219 10.40 2.70 -15.78
C ASP A 219 9.96 4.15 -15.97
N GLY A 220 10.93 5.05 -15.88
CA GLY A 220 10.67 6.46 -16.04
C GLY A 220 9.80 7.06 -14.94
N ILE A 221 9.92 6.57 -13.69
CA ILE A 221 9.18 7.14 -12.57
C ILE A 221 9.67 8.57 -12.35
N TYR A 222 8.70 9.49 -12.33
CA TYR A 222 8.97 10.91 -12.13
C TYR A 222 9.33 11.19 -10.69
N MET A 223 10.53 11.72 -10.45
CA MET A 223 11.03 12.04 -9.12
C MET A 223 11.98 13.21 -9.12
N GLU A 224 12.18 13.76 -7.92
CA GLU A 224 13.12 14.83 -7.65
C GLU A 224 14.57 14.35 -7.82
N ARG A 225 15.38 15.17 -8.52
CA ARG A 225 16.82 14.94 -8.68
C ARG A 225 17.53 15.37 -7.39
N LYS A 226 18.07 14.40 -6.66
CA LYS A 226 18.78 14.64 -5.40
C LYS A 226 20.30 14.82 -5.56
N TYR A 227 20.82 14.35 -6.67
CA TYR A 227 22.26 14.45 -6.98
C TYR A 227 22.65 15.80 -7.59
N LEU A 228 22.19 16.89 -7.00
CA LEU A 228 22.59 18.24 -7.41
C LEU A 228 23.43 18.88 -6.31
N PRO A 229 24.69 19.29 -6.62
CA PRO A 229 25.51 20.00 -5.65
C PRO A 229 24.82 21.29 -5.21
N GLY A 230 24.83 21.58 -3.91
CA GLY A 230 24.21 22.79 -3.35
C GLY A 230 24.78 24.11 -3.92
N ILE A 231 26.00 24.07 -4.53
CA ILE A 231 26.62 25.23 -5.21
C ILE A 231 25.80 25.72 -6.42
N VAL A 232 24.89 24.90 -6.97
CA VAL A 232 23.99 25.31 -8.05
C VAL A 232 23.02 26.41 -7.59
N GLY A 233 22.91 26.65 -6.29
CA GLY A 233 22.10 27.74 -5.72
C GLY A 233 20.59 27.56 -5.87
N ILE A 234 20.13 26.38 -6.25
CA ILE A 234 18.71 26.05 -6.31
C ILE A 234 18.24 25.74 -4.88
N VAL A 235 17.56 26.69 -4.30
CA VAL A 235 17.00 26.53 -2.95
C VAL A 235 15.54 26.07 -3.09
N ARG A 236 15.24 24.87 -2.58
CA ARG A 236 13.85 24.36 -2.41
C ARG A 236 13.06 23.92 -3.65
N SER A 237 13.66 23.91 -4.83
CA SER A 237 12.98 23.45 -6.05
C SER A 237 13.93 22.65 -6.92
N ASN A 238 14.32 21.46 -6.44
CA ASN A 238 15.16 20.59 -7.26
C ASN A 238 14.42 20.21 -8.55
N PRO A 239 15.11 20.18 -9.69
CA PRO A 239 14.51 19.71 -10.92
C PRO A 239 14.05 18.26 -10.76
N LYS A 240 13.00 17.91 -11.48
CA LYS A 240 12.45 16.55 -11.50
C LYS A 240 12.60 15.94 -12.88
N ALA A 241 12.71 14.64 -12.93
CA ALA A 241 12.87 13.90 -14.19
C ALA A 241 12.34 12.46 -14.06
N ASN A 242 12.15 11.80 -15.19
CA ASN A 242 11.77 10.39 -15.28
C ASN A 242 13.03 9.49 -15.13
N VAL A 243 13.47 9.26 -13.91
CA VAL A 243 14.75 8.59 -13.59
C VAL A 243 14.63 7.38 -12.67
N GLY A 244 13.44 7.06 -12.19
CA GLY A 244 13.23 5.93 -11.30
C GLY A 244 12.77 4.67 -12.03
N SER A 245 13.14 3.51 -11.49
CA SER A 245 12.67 2.21 -11.94
C SER A 245 12.34 1.30 -10.75
N VAL A 246 11.19 0.63 -10.81
CA VAL A 246 10.72 -0.31 -9.78
C VAL A 246 10.19 -1.55 -10.44
N ARG A 247 10.60 -2.71 -9.94
CA ARG A 247 10.07 -4.01 -10.33
C ARG A 247 9.10 -4.52 -9.27
N SER A 248 8.00 -5.12 -9.68
CA SER A 248 7.05 -5.84 -8.83
C SER A 248 6.74 -7.19 -9.43
N GLN A 249 6.75 -8.24 -8.62
CA GLN A 249 6.44 -9.60 -9.07
C GLN A 249 5.76 -10.40 -7.97
N GLY A 250 4.99 -11.39 -8.36
CA GLY A 250 4.28 -12.21 -7.39
C GLY A 250 3.40 -13.27 -8.01
N PHE A 251 2.62 -13.86 -7.14
CA PHE A 251 1.61 -14.85 -7.48
C PHE A 251 0.31 -14.45 -6.83
N ASP A 252 -0.77 -14.63 -7.54
CA ASP A 252 -2.11 -14.62 -6.95
C ASP A 252 -2.92 -15.81 -7.43
N GLY A 253 -4.02 -16.06 -6.75
CA GLY A 253 -4.89 -17.16 -7.14
C GLY A 253 -6.07 -17.35 -6.20
N HIS A 254 -6.99 -18.14 -6.69
CA HIS A 254 -8.13 -18.60 -5.91
C HIS A 254 -8.50 -20.03 -6.30
N PHE A 255 -9.12 -20.72 -5.36
CA PHE A 255 -9.70 -22.04 -5.62
C PHE A 255 -11.05 -22.17 -4.94
N ALA A 256 -11.88 -23.04 -5.50
CA ALA A 256 -13.13 -23.49 -4.89
C ALA A 256 -13.31 -24.99 -5.12
N TYR A 257 -13.69 -25.68 -4.05
CA TYR A 257 -14.08 -27.07 -4.10
C TYR A 257 -15.53 -27.21 -3.64
N LYS A 258 -16.39 -27.76 -4.49
CA LYS A 258 -17.81 -27.95 -4.25
C LYS A 258 -18.14 -29.43 -4.25
N GLN A 259 -18.72 -29.93 -3.17
CA GLN A 259 -19.09 -31.33 -3.05
C GLN A 259 -20.46 -31.47 -2.41
N LYS A 260 -21.30 -32.31 -3.02
CA LYS A 260 -22.53 -32.77 -2.39
C LYS A 260 -22.29 -34.12 -1.75
N ILE A 261 -22.41 -34.18 -0.43
CA ILE A 261 -22.26 -35.40 0.36
C ILE A 261 -23.65 -35.71 0.93
N ASN A 262 -24.33 -36.70 0.37
CA ASN A 262 -25.73 -36.99 0.70
C ASN A 262 -26.63 -35.74 0.60
N ARG A 263 -27.05 -35.18 1.76
CA ARG A 263 -27.91 -34.00 1.88
C ARG A 263 -27.16 -32.73 2.26
N VAL A 264 -25.84 -32.81 2.36
CA VAL A 264 -24.97 -31.66 2.68
C VAL A 264 -24.35 -31.13 1.39
N ASN A 265 -24.55 -29.87 1.09
CA ASN A 265 -23.79 -29.15 0.07
C ASN A 265 -22.62 -28.45 0.77
N LEU A 266 -21.40 -28.86 0.46
CA LEU A 266 -20.17 -28.29 1.03
C LEU A 266 -19.43 -27.49 -0.04
N THR A 267 -18.97 -26.30 0.31
CA THR A 267 -18.05 -25.49 -0.50
C THR A 267 -16.87 -25.08 0.36
N VAL A 268 -15.65 -25.41 -0.08
CA VAL A 268 -14.39 -24.91 0.47
C VAL A 268 -13.79 -23.96 -0.54
N ARG A 269 -13.38 -22.78 -0.12
CA ARG A 269 -12.81 -21.77 -0.99
C ARG A 269 -11.59 -21.09 -0.34
N GLY A 270 -10.68 -20.64 -1.16
CA GLY A 270 -9.53 -19.86 -0.70
C GLY A 270 -9.01 -18.97 -1.81
N ASN A 271 -8.32 -17.94 -1.40
CA ASN A 271 -7.59 -17.02 -2.27
C ASN A 271 -6.31 -16.56 -1.59
N PHE A 272 -5.34 -16.19 -2.38
CA PHE A 272 -4.08 -15.63 -1.89
C PHE A 272 -3.49 -14.67 -2.92
N THR A 273 -2.75 -13.71 -2.43
CA THR A 273 -1.90 -12.82 -3.21
C THR A 273 -0.58 -12.66 -2.49
N TYR A 274 0.51 -12.95 -3.16
CA TYR A 274 1.87 -12.67 -2.69
C TYR A 274 2.55 -11.75 -3.69
N SER A 275 3.03 -10.60 -3.22
CA SER A 275 3.71 -9.61 -4.04
C SER A 275 4.97 -9.09 -3.36
N LYS A 276 6.05 -8.94 -4.13
CA LYS A 276 7.29 -8.32 -3.70
C LYS A 276 7.71 -7.29 -4.74
N ASN A 277 8.05 -6.09 -4.30
CA ASN A 277 8.64 -5.07 -5.15
C ASN A 277 10.11 -4.85 -4.80
N GLU A 278 10.84 -4.17 -5.70
CA GLU A 278 12.25 -3.81 -5.55
C GLU A 278 12.52 -2.54 -6.36
N ILE A 279 13.18 -1.59 -5.76
CA ILE A 279 13.67 -0.40 -6.43
C ILE A 279 14.91 -0.80 -7.23
N LEU A 280 14.84 -0.68 -8.57
CA LEU A 280 15.96 -0.98 -9.46
C LEU A 280 16.85 0.25 -9.61
N GLU A 281 16.23 1.41 -9.82
CA GLU A 281 16.92 2.68 -10.00
C GLU A 281 16.21 3.79 -9.22
N LYS A 282 16.98 4.63 -8.58
CA LYS A 282 16.52 5.82 -7.87
C LYS A 282 17.62 6.87 -7.91
N ASP A 283 17.26 8.13 -8.15
CA ASP A 283 18.21 9.23 -8.02
C ASP A 283 18.37 9.55 -6.53
N GLU A 284 19.47 9.12 -5.96
CA GLU A 284 19.78 9.26 -4.54
C GLU A 284 21.24 9.75 -4.35
N GLU A 285 21.49 10.40 -3.23
CA GLU A 285 22.83 10.84 -2.87
C GLU A 285 23.76 9.63 -2.68
N ASN A 286 25.04 9.81 -3.00
CA ASN A 286 26.04 8.77 -2.72
C ASN A 286 26.12 8.52 -1.22
N THR A 287 25.81 7.30 -0.82
CA THR A 287 25.90 6.87 0.56
C THR A 287 27.29 6.29 0.86
N VAL A 288 27.77 6.52 2.08
CA VAL A 288 29.07 5.97 2.53
C VAL A 288 29.05 4.44 2.54
N TYR A 289 27.90 3.87 2.94
CA TYR A 289 27.74 2.43 3.06
C TYR A 289 26.69 1.91 2.07
N PRO A 290 26.96 0.84 1.30
CA PRO A 290 26.03 0.31 0.30
C PRO A 290 24.65 -0.10 0.84
N TYR A 291 24.57 -0.54 2.11
CA TYR A 291 23.30 -0.90 2.74
C TYR A 291 22.40 0.29 3.08
N GLN A 292 22.90 1.51 2.95
CA GLN A 292 22.13 2.74 3.16
C GLN A 292 21.38 3.18 1.90
N THR A 293 21.73 2.65 0.70
CA THR A 293 20.99 2.95 -0.53
C THR A 293 19.55 2.46 -0.44
N GLU A 294 18.64 3.08 -1.18
CA GLU A 294 17.28 2.58 -1.33
C GLU A 294 17.16 1.63 -2.53
N ALA A 295 18.00 1.80 -3.56
CA ALA A 295 18.10 0.87 -4.67
C ALA A 295 18.50 -0.53 -4.17
N GLY A 296 17.88 -1.58 -4.75
CA GLY A 296 18.02 -2.96 -4.31
C GLY A 296 17.11 -3.38 -3.16
N TYR A 297 16.41 -2.43 -2.53
CA TYR A 297 15.44 -2.70 -1.48
C TYR A 297 14.00 -2.50 -1.95
N ARG A 298 13.04 -2.85 -1.11
CA ARG A 298 11.62 -2.63 -1.38
C ARG A 298 11.26 -1.15 -1.25
N VAL A 299 10.26 -0.74 -2.00
CA VAL A 299 9.64 0.58 -1.77
C VAL A 299 9.11 0.64 -0.34
N ASN A 300 9.48 1.70 0.39
CA ASN A 300 9.16 1.88 1.82
C ASN A 300 9.73 0.77 2.73
N GLN A 301 10.91 0.21 2.39
CA GLN A 301 11.62 -0.70 3.27
C GLN A 301 11.91 -0.01 4.60
N ALA A 302 11.51 -0.64 5.70
CA ALA A 302 11.84 -0.15 7.03
C ALA A 302 13.37 -0.21 7.22
N LYS A 303 13.97 0.91 7.65
CA LYS A 303 15.37 1.01 8.04
C LYS A 303 15.46 1.44 9.49
N GLY A 304 16.44 0.92 10.22
CA GLY A 304 16.64 1.22 11.62
C GLY A 304 17.82 0.45 12.21
N LEU A 305 18.04 0.67 13.49
CA LEU A 305 19.11 0.02 14.25
C LEU A 305 18.74 -1.40 14.65
N ILE A 306 19.73 -2.27 14.78
CA ILE A 306 19.53 -3.62 15.33
C ILE A 306 19.71 -3.55 16.85
N ALA A 307 18.64 -3.74 17.61
CA ALA A 307 18.69 -3.81 19.06
C ALA A 307 19.20 -5.18 19.52
N LEU A 308 20.13 -5.17 20.47
CA LEU A 308 20.73 -6.35 21.10
C LEU A 308 20.11 -6.67 22.47
N GLY A 309 19.13 -5.91 22.90
CA GLY A 309 18.52 -5.94 24.22
C GLY A 309 18.74 -4.63 24.96
N LEU A 310 18.73 -4.68 26.29
CA LEU A 310 18.96 -3.52 27.15
C LEU A 310 20.32 -3.64 27.84
N PHE A 311 20.98 -2.53 28.11
CA PHE A 311 22.20 -2.51 28.92
C PHE A 311 21.92 -3.03 30.33
N LYS A 312 22.74 -3.98 30.81
CA LYS A 312 22.62 -4.55 32.15
C LYS A 312 23.07 -3.60 33.23
N ASP A 313 24.27 -3.08 33.07
CA ASP A 313 25.00 -2.29 34.03
C ASP A 313 26.01 -1.35 33.35
N TYR A 314 26.75 -0.58 34.13
CA TYR A 314 27.78 0.34 33.61
C TYR A 314 29.00 -0.38 33.05
N ASP A 315 29.28 -1.64 33.45
CA ASP A 315 30.39 -2.43 32.87
C ASP A 315 30.00 -2.88 31.44
N ASP A 316 28.76 -3.28 31.24
CA ASP A 316 28.25 -3.59 29.91
C ASP A 316 28.31 -2.36 28.96
N ILE A 317 28.00 -1.17 29.49
CA ILE A 317 28.12 0.08 28.71
C ILE A 317 29.58 0.36 28.35
N ARG A 318 30.53 0.23 29.32
CA ARG A 318 31.95 0.50 29.08
C ARG A 318 32.60 -0.46 28.09
N ASN A 319 32.13 -1.71 28.07
CA ASN A 319 32.64 -2.77 27.18
C ASN A 319 31.91 -2.84 25.83
N SER A 320 30.99 -1.91 25.53
CA SER A 320 30.23 -1.83 24.28
C SER A 320 30.70 -0.68 23.41
N PRO A 321 30.44 -0.68 22.10
CA PRO A 321 30.69 0.46 21.23
C PRO A 321 30.05 1.75 21.79
N GLN A 322 30.70 2.88 21.55
CA GLN A 322 30.24 4.17 22.05
C GLN A 322 28.85 4.52 21.51
N GLN A 323 27.89 4.70 22.39
CA GLN A 323 26.50 4.97 22.03
C GLN A 323 26.04 6.30 22.65
N THR A 324 26.51 7.41 22.08
CA THR A 324 26.28 8.78 22.60
C THR A 324 25.63 9.72 21.57
N ALA A 325 25.41 9.28 20.33
CA ALA A 325 24.86 10.10 19.27
C ALA A 325 23.48 10.69 19.62
N TRP A 326 22.69 9.98 20.45
CA TRP A 326 21.36 10.40 20.89
C TRP A 326 21.28 10.61 22.41
N GLY A 327 22.38 11.02 23.02
CA GLY A 327 22.46 11.30 24.44
C GLY A 327 23.21 10.23 25.25
N LYS A 328 23.37 10.48 26.53
CA LYS A 328 24.09 9.57 27.44
C LYS A 328 23.23 8.39 27.81
N VAL A 329 23.73 7.19 27.59
CA VAL A 329 23.05 5.94 27.96
C VAL A 329 23.29 5.54 29.41
N GLN A 330 22.36 4.77 29.97
CA GLN A 330 22.40 4.22 31.31
C GLN A 330 21.93 2.75 31.29
N PRO A 331 22.17 1.96 32.35
CA PRO A 331 21.55 0.63 32.48
C PRO A 331 20.04 0.67 32.25
N GLY A 332 19.53 -0.32 31.53
CA GLY A 332 18.12 -0.37 31.11
C GLY A 332 17.77 0.42 29.84
N ASP A 333 18.74 1.13 29.25
CA ASP A 333 18.57 1.72 27.90
C ASP A 333 18.80 0.68 26.80
N ILE A 334 18.23 0.90 25.62
CA ILE A 334 18.38 -0.01 24.48
C ILE A 334 19.84 0.02 23.99
N LYS A 335 20.43 -1.16 23.87
CA LYS A 335 21.76 -1.40 23.32
C LYS A 335 21.64 -1.73 21.84
N TYR A 336 22.41 -1.06 21.00
CA TYR A 336 22.40 -1.27 19.56
C TYR A 336 23.67 -1.95 19.05
N LYS A 337 23.55 -2.59 17.88
CA LYS A 337 24.66 -3.25 17.20
C LYS A 337 25.42 -2.22 16.35
N ASP A 338 26.73 -2.20 16.50
CA ASP A 338 27.65 -1.58 15.57
C ASP A 338 27.71 -2.46 14.31
N VAL A 339 27.20 -1.93 13.21
CA VAL A 339 27.09 -2.67 11.94
C VAL A 339 28.31 -2.44 11.05
N ASN A 340 28.86 -1.22 11.06
CA ASN A 340 29.98 -0.85 10.24
C ASN A 340 31.36 -1.14 10.91
N GLY A 341 31.37 -1.43 12.21
CA GLY A 341 32.56 -1.80 12.97
C GLY A 341 33.47 -0.62 13.31
N ASP A 342 32.94 0.61 13.31
CA ASP A 342 33.72 1.81 13.60
C ASP A 342 33.86 2.14 15.11
N GLY A 343 33.21 1.34 15.96
CA GLY A 343 33.20 1.50 17.41
C GLY A 343 32.23 2.56 17.94
N VAL A 344 31.40 3.16 17.09
CA VAL A 344 30.44 4.22 17.44
C VAL A 344 29.08 3.93 16.86
N ILE A 345 28.04 3.92 17.69
CA ILE A 345 26.65 3.75 17.25
C ILE A 345 26.06 5.08 16.81
N ASN A 346 25.68 5.18 15.52
CA ASN A 346 25.11 6.39 14.93
C ASN A 346 24.18 6.05 13.74
N ASP A 347 23.84 7.04 12.90
CA ASP A 347 23.01 6.84 11.72
C ASP A 347 23.68 5.93 10.66
N GLY A 348 24.98 5.76 10.72
CA GLY A 348 25.75 4.81 9.90
C GLY A 348 25.36 3.35 10.11
N ASP A 349 24.81 3.00 11.28
CA ASP A 349 24.41 1.63 11.64
C ASP A 349 22.94 1.29 11.25
N LYS A 350 22.23 2.24 10.65
CA LYS A 350 20.84 1.99 10.22
C LYS A 350 20.81 1.14 8.96
N VAL A 351 20.26 -0.05 9.07
CA VAL A 351 20.12 -1.05 8.00
C VAL A 351 18.67 -1.37 7.70
N ALA A 352 18.44 -2.06 6.60
CA ALA A 352 17.11 -2.59 6.28
C ALA A 352 16.70 -3.65 7.30
N ILE A 353 15.55 -3.46 7.95
CA ILE A 353 15.01 -4.36 8.98
C ILE A 353 13.56 -4.71 8.68
N GLY A 354 13.15 -5.94 9.02
CA GLY A 354 11.78 -6.39 8.90
C GLY A 354 11.20 -6.39 7.49
N ALA A 355 9.89 -6.28 7.43
CA ALA A 355 9.11 -6.16 6.21
C ALA A 355 8.58 -4.73 6.05
N THR A 356 7.81 -4.48 5.00
CA THR A 356 7.08 -3.23 4.82
C THR A 356 5.79 -3.22 5.65
N THR A 357 5.23 -2.04 5.93
CA THR A 357 3.94 -1.92 6.64
C THR A 357 2.82 -2.55 5.81
N LYS A 358 2.82 -2.36 4.50
CA LYS A 358 1.89 -3.06 3.59
C LYS A 358 2.29 -4.52 3.49
N PRO A 359 1.36 -5.48 3.77
CA PRO A 359 1.65 -6.90 3.72
C PRO A 359 2.08 -7.36 2.33
N ASN A 360 3.08 -8.24 2.24
CA ASN A 360 3.42 -8.92 0.99
C ASN A 360 2.52 -10.13 0.70
N LEU A 361 1.92 -10.71 1.73
CA LEU A 361 1.02 -11.85 1.63
C LEU A 361 -0.34 -11.47 2.21
N ILE A 362 -1.39 -11.62 1.39
CA ILE A 362 -2.78 -11.52 1.82
C ILE A 362 -3.45 -12.83 1.41
N TYR A 363 -4.21 -13.43 2.32
CA TYR A 363 -4.89 -14.68 2.04
C TYR A 363 -6.24 -14.75 2.75
N GLY A 364 -7.15 -15.51 2.15
CA GLY A 364 -8.44 -15.80 2.72
C GLY A 364 -8.85 -17.25 2.46
N PHE A 365 -9.56 -17.85 3.38
CA PHE A 365 -10.15 -19.16 3.18
C PHE A 365 -11.47 -19.29 3.95
N GLY A 366 -12.35 -20.11 3.45
CA GLY A 366 -13.66 -20.26 4.04
C GLY A 366 -14.35 -21.57 3.67
N ILE A 367 -15.29 -21.93 4.51
CA ILE A 367 -16.13 -23.11 4.34
C ILE A 367 -17.59 -22.67 4.43
N SER A 368 -18.39 -23.13 3.47
CA SER A 368 -19.84 -23.00 3.50
C SER A 368 -20.47 -24.37 3.44
N ALA A 369 -21.48 -24.61 4.28
CA ALA A 369 -22.22 -25.86 4.30
C ALA A 369 -23.74 -25.59 4.36
N GLN A 370 -24.53 -26.38 3.64
CA GLN A 370 -25.98 -26.34 3.70
C GLN A 370 -26.54 -27.74 3.98
N TRP A 371 -27.42 -27.84 4.96
CA TRP A 371 -28.01 -29.11 5.35
C TRP A 371 -29.40 -28.94 5.93
N LYS A 372 -30.42 -29.50 5.29
CA LYS A 372 -31.82 -29.57 5.79
C LYS A 372 -32.36 -28.20 6.31
N GLY A 373 -32.12 -27.12 5.60
CA GLY A 373 -32.53 -25.78 5.99
C GLY A 373 -31.51 -25.02 6.83
N PHE A 374 -30.53 -25.67 7.44
CA PHE A 374 -29.39 -25.00 8.04
C PHE A 374 -28.41 -24.56 6.96
N ASP A 375 -27.88 -23.36 7.11
CA ASP A 375 -26.76 -22.82 6.36
C ASP A 375 -25.69 -22.32 7.32
N PHE A 376 -24.45 -22.62 6.99
CA PHE A 376 -23.26 -22.25 7.74
C PHE A 376 -22.23 -21.65 6.77
N ASN A 377 -21.63 -20.54 7.14
CA ASN A 377 -20.55 -19.94 6.40
C ASN A 377 -19.51 -19.36 7.36
N VAL A 378 -18.27 -19.77 7.20
CA VAL A 378 -17.14 -19.22 7.93
C VAL A 378 -16.10 -18.74 6.95
N HIS A 379 -15.56 -17.55 7.19
CA HIS A 379 -14.51 -16.96 6.38
C HIS A 379 -13.41 -16.37 7.26
N PHE A 380 -12.18 -16.78 6.98
CA PHE A 380 -10.95 -16.25 7.58
C PHE A 380 -10.22 -15.37 6.58
N GLN A 381 -9.65 -14.29 7.08
CA GLN A 381 -8.76 -13.40 6.33
C GLN A 381 -7.47 -13.24 7.11
N GLY A 382 -6.33 -13.30 6.42
CA GLY A 382 -5.04 -13.12 7.03
C GLY A 382 -4.11 -12.25 6.20
N ALA A 383 -3.12 -11.68 6.87
CA ALA A 383 -2.01 -10.98 6.26
C ALA A 383 -0.70 -11.50 6.83
N GLY A 384 0.33 -11.54 6.00
CA GLY A 384 1.65 -12.01 6.38
C GLY A 384 2.76 -11.16 5.79
N LYS A 385 3.96 -11.29 6.35
CA LYS A 385 5.14 -10.52 5.92
C LYS A 385 4.87 -9.01 5.95
N SER A 386 4.33 -8.53 7.07
CA SER A 386 4.13 -7.12 7.40
C SER A 386 4.88 -6.79 8.68
N SER A 387 5.44 -5.58 8.76
CA SER A 387 6.06 -5.04 9.95
C SER A 387 5.81 -3.54 10.03
N PHE A 388 5.61 -3.02 11.23
CA PHE A 388 5.46 -1.60 11.47
C PHE A 388 6.15 -1.20 12.77
N PHE A 389 6.60 0.04 12.83
CA PHE A 389 7.17 0.59 14.06
C PHE A 389 6.03 1.06 14.97
N ILE A 390 6.18 0.78 16.27
CA ILE A 390 5.39 1.47 17.28
C ILE A 390 6.21 2.66 17.78
N ASN A 391 5.57 3.82 17.91
CA ASN A 391 6.20 5.07 18.34
C ASN A 391 5.19 6.06 18.91
N GLY A 392 5.66 7.26 19.28
CA GLY A 392 4.81 8.35 19.76
C GLY A 392 4.49 8.28 21.24
N SER A 393 3.70 9.22 21.72
CA SER A 393 3.34 9.40 23.13
C SER A 393 2.59 8.23 23.74
N THR A 394 1.94 7.40 22.94
CA THR A 394 1.26 6.18 23.38
C THR A 394 2.22 5.12 23.92
N VAL A 395 3.44 5.05 23.34
CA VAL A 395 4.43 4.00 23.62
C VAL A 395 5.66 4.55 24.32
N PHE A 396 6.07 5.79 23.99
CA PHE A 396 7.21 6.46 24.59
C PHE A 396 6.75 7.31 25.76
N ALA A 397 7.09 6.87 26.97
CA ALA A 397 6.77 7.59 28.19
C ALA A 397 7.33 9.03 28.16
N PHE A 398 6.51 10.00 28.54
CA PHE A 398 6.87 11.39 28.76
C PHE A 398 7.46 12.13 27.54
N LYS A 399 7.15 11.68 26.32
CA LYS A 399 7.72 12.24 25.09
C LYS A 399 7.20 13.66 24.78
N ASP A 400 5.88 13.83 24.84
CA ASP A 400 5.21 15.05 24.37
C ASP A 400 4.85 15.95 25.55
N SER A 401 5.79 16.70 26.08
CA SER A 401 5.67 17.36 27.36
C SER A 401 5.65 16.34 28.53
N GLN A 402 6.38 16.53 29.50
CA GLN A 402 6.59 15.71 30.71
C GLN A 402 5.29 15.21 31.39
N TRP A 403 4.14 15.55 30.88
CA TRP A 403 2.78 15.25 31.38
C TRP A 403 2.06 14.11 30.62
N GLY A 404 2.73 13.49 29.63
CA GLY A 404 2.14 12.38 28.88
C GLY A 404 1.81 11.18 29.79
N ASN A 405 0.65 10.57 29.57
CA ASN A 405 0.27 9.33 30.23
C ASN A 405 1.18 8.18 29.79
N VAL A 406 1.32 7.19 30.67
CA VAL A 406 2.09 5.96 30.42
C VAL A 406 1.13 4.77 30.45
N LEU A 407 1.23 3.89 29.45
CA LEU A 407 0.43 2.67 29.40
C LEU A 407 0.76 1.75 30.58
N GLY A 408 -0.25 1.18 31.22
CA GLY A 408 -0.09 0.24 32.33
C GLY A 408 0.77 -0.98 31.97
N ASN A 409 0.65 -1.50 30.74
CA ASN A 409 1.48 -2.59 30.22
C ASN A 409 2.97 -2.21 30.14
N LEU A 410 3.28 -0.98 29.77
CA LEU A 410 4.65 -0.47 29.74
C LEU A 410 5.22 -0.40 31.17
N VAL A 411 4.44 0.14 32.10
CA VAL A 411 4.86 0.23 33.52
C VAL A 411 5.13 -1.13 34.12
N ALA A 412 4.28 -2.12 33.82
CA ALA A 412 4.39 -3.48 34.36
C ALA A 412 5.58 -4.29 33.81
N ASN A 413 5.97 -4.05 32.54
CA ASN A 413 6.94 -4.88 31.81
C ASN A 413 8.24 -4.13 31.42
N ARG A 414 8.50 -2.97 32.03
CA ARG A 414 9.70 -2.20 31.81
C ARG A 414 10.89 -2.73 32.60
N TRP A 415 12.07 -2.36 32.20
CA TRP A 415 13.27 -2.53 32.99
C TRP A 415 13.27 -1.59 34.20
N VAL A 416 13.62 -2.11 35.40
CA VAL A 416 13.68 -1.36 36.64
C VAL A 416 14.84 -1.88 37.48
N ASP A 417 15.80 -1.03 37.86
CA ASP A 417 16.89 -1.38 38.76
C ASP A 417 16.42 -1.64 40.21
N ALA A 418 17.23 -2.37 40.97
CA ALA A 418 16.90 -2.76 42.34
C ALA A 418 16.70 -1.56 43.27
N ASP A 419 17.48 -0.49 43.12
CA ASP A 419 17.42 0.71 43.97
C ASP A 419 16.12 1.50 43.73
N THR A 420 15.75 1.68 42.46
CA THR A 420 14.49 2.30 42.07
C THR A 420 13.29 1.45 42.50
N ALA A 421 13.37 0.14 42.32
CA ALA A 421 12.34 -0.79 42.78
C ALA A 421 12.10 -0.70 44.28
N ALA A 422 13.16 -0.69 45.07
CA ALA A 422 13.07 -0.55 46.53
C ALA A 422 12.42 0.78 46.97
N LYS A 423 12.79 1.89 46.31
CA LYS A 423 12.20 3.23 46.56
C LYS A 423 10.71 3.31 46.24
N LEU A 424 10.28 2.59 45.19
CA LEU A 424 8.90 2.60 44.72
C LEU A 424 8.03 1.49 45.37
N GLY A 425 8.62 0.57 46.12
CA GLY A 425 7.93 -0.58 46.69
C GLY A 425 7.39 -1.57 45.63
N ILE A 426 8.09 -1.72 44.52
CA ILE A 426 7.73 -2.61 43.39
C ILE A 426 8.82 -3.66 43.19
N PRO A 427 8.55 -4.79 42.49
CA PRO A 427 9.59 -5.73 42.10
C PRO A 427 10.62 -5.11 41.14
N ALA A 428 11.90 -5.41 41.34
CA ALA A 428 12.94 -5.11 40.39
C ALA A 428 12.77 -5.98 39.14
N ASN A 429 13.17 -5.44 37.99
CA ASN A 429 13.20 -6.15 36.72
C ASN A 429 14.43 -5.70 35.90
N GLU A 430 15.57 -6.29 36.20
CA GLU A 430 16.84 -6.01 35.53
C GLU A 430 17.11 -6.95 34.33
N ASP A 431 16.05 -7.55 33.76
CA ASP A 431 16.18 -8.42 32.60
C ASP A 431 16.58 -7.60 31.36
N PRO A 432 17.73 -7.89 30.73
CA PRO A 432 18.13 -7.26 29.48
C PRO A 432 17.17 -7.49 28.32
N ASN A 433 16.27 -8.47 28.44
CA ASN A 433 15.22 -8.78 27.46
C ASN A 433 13.85 -8.25 27.87
N ALA A 434 13.76 -7.35 28.85
CA ALA A 434 12.49 -6.74 29.24
C ALA A 434 11.78 -6.12 28.03
N SER A 435 10.46 -6.18 28.01
CA SER A 435 9.65 -5.74 26.86
C SER A 435 9.72 -4.24 26.60
N TYR A 436 10.11 -3.45 27.62
CA TYR A 436 10.27 -2.00 27.52
C TYR A 436 11.53 -1.54 28.28
N PRO A 437 12.20 -0.49 27.80
CA PRO A 437 13.37 0.06 28.46
C PRO A 437 12.99 0.78 29.77
N ARG A 438 13.98 1.22 30.54
CA ARG A 438 13.76 2.05 31.71
C ARG A 438 12.96 3.31 31.36
N LEU A 439 12.19 3.83 32.32
CA LEU A 439 11.50 5.11 32.19
C LEU A 439 12.51 6.27 32.32
N SER A 440 12.35 7.27 31.47
CA SER A 440 13.13 8.50 31.50
C SER A 440 12.20 9.70 31.48
N TYR A 441 12.30 10.55 32.49
CA TYR A 441 11.56 11.80 32.51
C TYR A 441 12.12 12.78 31.47
N GLY A 442 11.26 13.41 30.68
CA GLY A 442 11.65 14.29 29.59
C GLY A 442 12.02 13.59 28.28
N GLY A 443 11.81 12.27 28.22
CA GLY A 443 12.11 11.45 27.04
C GLY A 443 13.52 10.86 27.05
N ASN A 444 13.83 10.05 26.06
CA ASN A 444 15.14 9.43 25.85
C ASN A 444 15.33 9.14 24.37
N ASP A 445 16.05 10.01 23.67
CA ASP A 445 16.21 9.93 22.21
C ASP A 445 16.92 8.64 21.77
N ASN A 446 17.81 8.08 22.61
CA ASN A 446 18.40 6.78 22.37
C ASN A 446 17.34 5.67 22.30
N ASN A 447 16.45 5.62 23.29
CA ASN A 447 15.42 4.59 23.36
C ASN A 447 14.28 4.81 22.35
N GLN A 448 14.19 5.98 21.72
CA GLN A 448 13.17 6.32 20.74
C GLN A 448 13.61 6.11 19.29
N GLN A 449 14.85 5.64 19.05
CA GLN A 449 15.33 5.35 17.71
C GLN A 449 14.54 4.22 17.04
N LYS A 450 14.28 4.39 15.73
CA LYS A 450 13.74 3.29 14.92
C LYS A 450 14.70 2.10 14.98
N SER A 451 14.23 0.98 15.51
CA SER A 451 15.05 -0.20 15.72
C SER A 451 14.21 -1.48 15.70
N THR A 452 14.88 -2.62 15.69
CA THR A 452 14.22 -3.93 15.82
C THR A 452 13.47 -4.07 17.14
N PHE A 453 13.78 -3.29 18.17
CA PHE A 453 13.06 -3.29 19.45
C PHE A 453 11.60 -2.81 19.27
N TRP A 454 11.41 -1.76 18.50
CA TRP A 454 10.11 -1.15 18.24
C TRP A 454 9.42 -1.66 16.98
N LEU A 455 10.11 -2.47 16.17
CA LEU A 455 9.54 -3.07 14.98
C LEU A 455 8.68 -4.28 15.35
N LYS A 456 7.39 -4.19 15.13
CA LYS A 456 6.42 -5.24 15.48
C LYS A 456 5.98 -6.01 14.23
N ASN A 457 5.63 -7.28 14.43
CA ASN A 457 5.10 -8.14 13.39
C ASN A 457 3.61 -7.83 13.17
N GLY A 458 3.26 -7.35 11.97
CA GLY A 458 1.91 -7.02 11.57
C GLY A 458 1.10 -8.20 11.00
N SER A 459 1.63 -9.42 11.04
CA SER A 459 0.91 -10.59 10.53
C SER A 459 -0.23 -10.99 11.45
N TYR A 460 -1.37 -11.33 10.87
CA TYR A 460 -2.55 -11.77 11.60
C TYR A 460 -3.39 -12.79 10.81
N LEU A 461 -4.26 -13.50 11.52
CA LEU A 461 -5.37 -14.28 10.99
C LEU A 461 -6.64 -13.87 11.75
N ARG A 462 -7.69 -13.55 11.02
CA ARG A 462 -8.96 -13.07 11.58
C ARG A 462 -10.12 -13.93 11.13
N LEU A 463 -10.99 -14.30 12.08
CA LEU A 463 -12.33 -14.78 11.76
C LEU A 463 -13.17 -13.59 11.29
N LYS A 464 -13.18 -13.38 9.97
CA LYS A 464 -13.74 -12.21 9.32
C LYS A 464 -15.27 -12.24 9.32
N THR A 465 -15.83 -13.42 9.01
CA THR A 465 -17.28 -13.62 8.97
C THR A 465 -17.63 -15.01 9.48
N LEU A 466 -18.60 -15.07 10.35
CA LEU A 466 -19.30 -16.29 10.74
C LEU A 466 -20.79 -16.06 10.54
N GLU A 467 -21.43 -16.91 9.73
CA GLU A 467 -22.86 -16.86 9.52
C GLU A 467 -23.46 -18.24 9.80
N VAL A 468 -24.55 -18.26 10.57
CA VAL A 468 -25.35 -19.45 10.84
C VAL A 468 -26.79 -19.07 10.62
N GLY A 469 -27.46 -19.76 9.69
CA GLY A 469 -28.84 -19.51 9.35
C GLY A 469 -29.68 -20.79 9.42
N TYR A 470 -30.97 -20.61 9.61
CA TYR A 470 -31.96 -21.67 9.50
C TYR A 470 -33.18 -21.19 8.73
N THR A 471 -33.46 -21.88 7.63
CA THR A 471 -34.66 -21.67 6.81
C THR A 471 -35.72 -22.65 7.25
N LEU A 472 -36.89 -22.13 7.65
CA LEU A 472 -38.00 -22.96 8.10
C LEU A 472 -38.52 -23.87 6.96
N PRO A 473 -38.93 -25.11 7.29
CA PRO A 473 -39.50 -26.03 6.30
C PRO A 473 -40.79 -25.48 5.66
N LYS A 474 -40.96 -25.73 4.37
CA LYS A 474 -42.16 -25.31 3.62
C LYS A 474 -43.47 -25.75 4.27
N SER A 475 -43.50 -26.90 4.94
CA SER A 475 -44.67 -27.41 5.66
C SER A 475 -45.15 -26.49 6.80
N ILE A 476 -44.25 -25.70 7.38
CA ILE A 476 -44.58 -24.71 8.43
C ILE A 476 -44.91 -23.36 7.77
N VAL A 477 -44.08 -22.92 6.86
CA VAL A 477 -44.20 -21.58 6.24
C VAL A 477 -45.46 -21.42 5.42
N ASN A 478 -45.88 -22.47 4.68
CA ASN A 478 -47.10 -22.46 3.90
C ASN A 478 -48.38 -22.36 4.77
N LYS A 479 -48.37 -22.88 6.00
CA LYS A 479 -49.51 -22.76 6.93
C LYS A 479 -49.78 -21.33 7.35
N ILE A 480 -48.78 -20.51 7.37
CA ILE A 480 -48.82 -19.09 7.75
C ILE A 480 -48.83 -18.16 6.52
N LYS A 481 -49.00 -18.73 5.32
CA LYS A 481 -49.11 -18.03 4.02
C LYS A 481 -47.89 -17.20 3.63
N PHE A 482 -46.70 -17.62 4.05
CA PHE A 482 -45.44 -17.05 3.60
C PHE A 482 -44.75 -17.99 2.61
N ASN A 483 -43.85 -17.45 1.78
CA ASN A 483 -43.05 -18.24 0.84
C ASN A 483 -41.75 -18.77 1.48
N ASN A 484 -41.10 -17.96 2.31
CA ASN A 484 -39.85 -18.33 3.00
C ASN A 484 -39.67 -17.52 4.27
N ILE A 485 -39.18 -18.18 5.34
CA ILE A 485 -38.76 -17.54 6.58
C ILE A 485 -37.38 -18.09 6.92
N ARG A 486 -36.40 -17.20 7.06
CA ARG A 486 -35.02 -17.54 7.47
C ARG A 486 -34.64 -16.69 8.68
N VAL A 487 -34.16 -17.33 9.75
CA VAL A 487 -33.52 -16.70 10.90
C VAL A 487 -32.03 -16.91 10.79
N PHE A 488 -31.24 -15.89 11.05
CA PHE A 488 -29.79 -16.00 10.91
C PHE A 488 -29.02 -15.13 11.92
N PHE A 489 -27.84 -15.60 12.25
CA PHE A 489 -26.83 -14.85 13.00
C PHE A 489 -25.64 -14.58 12.08
N ILE A 490 -25.15 -13.33 12.08
CA ILE A 490 -23.92 -12.94 11.41
C ILE A 490 -23.00 -12.27 12.42
N GLY A 491 -21.78 -12.80 12.53
CA GLY A 491 -20.71 -12.18 13.29
C GLY A 491 -19.59 -11.72 12.37
N THR A 492 -19.13 -10.48 12.51
CA THR A 492 -18.03 -9.92 11.74
C THR A 492 -16.87 -9.53 12.66
N ASN A 493 -15.64 -9.82 12.23
CA ASN A 493 -14.39 -9.54 12.96
C ASN A 493 -14.37 -10.14 14.38
N LEU A 494 -14.88 -11.37 14.55
CA LEU A 494 -15.13 -11.97 15.85
C LEU A 494 -13.84 -12.26 16.64
N LEU A 495 -12.83 -12.82 15.98
CA LEU A 495 -11.57 -13.23 16.60
C LEU A 495 -10.40 -12.80 15.73
N THR A 496 -9.31 -12.36 16.37
CA THR A 496 -8.04 -12.01 15.71
C THR A 496 -6.89 -12.74 16.40
N PHE A 497 -6.13 -13.49 15.62
CA PHE A 497 -4.93 -14.21 16.05
C PHE A 497 -3.72 -13.47 15.50
N ALA A 498 -2.92 -12.86 16.36
CA ALA A 498 -1.72 -12.11 16.00
C ALA A 498 -0.67 -12.22 17.10
N LYS A 499 0.60 -12.02 16.78
CA LYS A 499 1.68 -11.89 17.78
C LYS A 499 1.63 -10.54 18.50
N PHE A 500 1.29 -9.50 17.78
CA PHE A 500 1.09 -8.17 18.32
C PHE A 500 -0.28 -8.07 19.02
N LYS A 501 -0.34 -7.51 20.24
CA LYS A 501 -1.51 -7.55 21.11
C LYS A 501 -1.99 -6.18 21.61
N GLU A 502 -1.19 -5.12 21.45
CA GLU A 502 -1.47 -3.79 21.99
C GLU A 502 -2.67 -3.13 21.33
N TRP A 503 -2.80 -3.30 20.00
CA TRP A 503 -3.97 -2.88 19.22
C TRP A 503 -4.14 -3.75 17.98
N ASP A 504 -5.10 -3.41 17.14
CA ASP A 504 -5.38 -4.20 15.92
C ASP A 504 -4.21 -4.13 14.92
N PRO A 505 -3.55 -5.27 14.59
CA PRO A 505 -2.41 -5.29 13.69
C PRO A 505 -2.76 -4.90 12.24
N GLU A 506 -4.03 -5.01 11.81
CA GLU A 506 -4.46 -4.64 10.45
C GLU A 506 -4.37 -3.13 10.22
N LEU A 507 -4.45 -2.33 11.28
CA LEU A 507 -4.29 -0.88 11.18
C LEU A 507 -2.87 -0.48 10.73
N GLY A 508 -1.85 -1.29 11.04
CA GLY A 508 -0.45 -0.92 10.79
C GLY A 508 -0.06 0.41 11.43
N SER A 509 -0.84 0.85 12.43
CA SER A 509 -0.66 2.13 13.10
C SER A 509 0.58 2.13 13.97
N SER A 510 1.33 3.22 13.92
CA SER A 510 2.50 3.39 14.78
C SER A 510 2.14 3.82 16.21
N THR A 511 1.01 4.47 16.40
CA THR A 511 0.60 5.05 17.69
C THR A 511 -0.56 4.32 18.34
N GLY A 512 -1.32 3.52 17.58
CA GLY A 512 -2.56 2.91 18.03
C GLY A 512 -3.72 3.90 18.25
N ALA A 513 -3.53 5.18 17.91
CA ALA A 513 -4.54 6.24 18.12
C ALA A 513 -5.57 6.31 16.98
N GLU A 514 -5.79 5.21 16.28
CA GLU A 514 -6.77 5.09 15.21
C GLU A 514 -7.99 4.31 15.66
N TYR A 515 -9.13 4.56 15.00
CA TYR A 515 -10.37 3.87 15.34
C TYR A 515 -10.25 2.37 15.04
N PRO A 516 -10.42 1.48 16.02
CA PRO A 516 -10.27 0.04 15.83
C PRO A 516 -11.40 -0.54 15.00
N LEU A 517 -11.12 -1.67 14.33
CA LEU A 517 -12.15 -2.41 13.60
C LEU A 517 -13.22 -2.94 14.57
N SER A 518 -14.45 -2.58 14.30
CA SER A 518 -15.60 -2.99 15.13
C SER A 518 -15.87 -4.49 15.00
N ARG A 519 -16.14 -5.13 16.12
CA ARG A 519 -16.75 -6.45 16.18
C ARG A 519 -18.27 -6.26 16.11
N VAL A 520 -18.91 -6.86 15.11
CA VAL A 520 -20.35 -6.73 14.90
C VAL A 520 -21.02 -8.09 15.04
N MET A 521 -22.12 -8.15 15.77
CA MET A 521 -22.98 -9.32 15.89
C MET A 521 -24.40 -8.91 15.52
N THR A 522 -24.98 -9.60 14.56
CA THR A 522 -26.31 -9.29 14.01
C THR A 522 -27.18 -10.53 14.09
N LEU A 523 -28.37 -10.39 14.63
CA LEU A 523 -29.44 -11.37 14.52
C LEU A 523 -30.47 -10.84 13.51
N GLY A 524 -30.79 -11.63 12.49
CA GLY A 524 -31.66 -11.20 11.42
C GLY A 524 -32.79 -12.19 11.11
N LEU A 525 -33.88 -11.66 10.59
CA LEU A 525 -35.03 -12.40 10.11
C LEU A 525 -35.35 -11.94 8.69
N THR A 526 -35.41 -12.89 7.75
CA THR A 526 -35.88 -12.64 6.38
C THR A 526 -37.23 -13.33 6.21
N VAL A 527 -38.22 -12.58 5.76
CA VAL A 527 -39.59 -13.10 5.49
C VAL A 527 -39.93 -12.73 4.04
N ASN A 528 -40.25 -13.72 3.22
CA ASN A 528 -40.75 -13.54 1.87
C ASN A 528 -42.24 -13.94 1.86
N ILE A 529 -43.05 -13.03 1.40
CA ILE A 529 -44.52 -13.16 1.33
C ILE A 529 -44.95 -13.69 -0.04
#